data_c5b7b4c0e692c56ee67e939d662135e7
#
_entry.id   c5b7b4c0e692c56ee67e939d662135e7
#
_cell.length_a   1.000
_cell.length_b   1.000
_cell.length_c   1.000
_cell.angle_alpha   90.00
_cell.angle_beta   90.00
_cell.angle_gamma   90.00
#
_symmetry.space_group_name_H-M   'P 1'
#
loop_
_entity.id
_entity.type
_entity.pdbx_description
1 polymer ?
#
loop_
_entity_poly.entity_id
_entity_poly.type
_entity_poly.pdbx_seq_one_letter_code
_entity_poly.pdbx_strand_id
1 'polypeptide(L)'
;MSKSITVPLDQVNFPPLCVVCLSPASREFPVRQVYTAGTKSHHLTLNVPMCVVHHEAASHKGLAERAVGCLGVVGGALFGIVSVIFLLSRWEGGGGIFAKIFMGLIFGFGMYVLAWWVVSVQLAPLFAVSKAKEARDAVRITLVQPFDKRMVLMFRNEAMAEFVEKMN
;
A
#
# COMPACT_ATOMS: atom_id res chain seq x y z
N MET A 1 -19.70 -11.49 4.18
CA MET A 1 -19.88 -10.29 5.03
C MET A 1 -18.58 -10.04 5.77
N SER A 2 -18.35 -8.87 6.34
CA SER A 2 -17.15 -8.58 7.14
C SER A 2 -17.56 -8.28 8.57
N LYS A 3 -16.80 -8.79 9.55
CA LYS A 3 -17.05 -8.57 10.98
C LYS A 3 -15.93 -7.73 11.57
N SER A 4 -16.29 -6.74 12.39
CA SER A 4 -15.34 -5.91 13.13
C SER A 4 -15.30 -6.33 14.59
N ILE A 5 -14.11 -6.45 15.16
CA ILE A 5 -13.92 -6.77 16.58
C ILE A 5 -12.97 -5.76 17.20
N THR A 6 -13.12 -5.52 18.51
CA THR A 6 -12.25 -4.63 19.27
C THR A 6 -11.33 -5.49 20.12
N VAL A 7 -10.01 -5.29 19.99
CA VAL A 7 -8.98 -6.06 20.69
C VAL A 7 -7.97 -5.13 21.37
N PRO A 8 -7.21 -5.61 22.38
CA PRO A 8 -6.12 -4.86 22.98
C PRO A 8 -5.06 -4.48 21.93
N LEU A 9 -4.43 -3.30 22.10
CA LEU A 9 -3.37 -2.82 21.19
C LEU A 9 -2.07 -3.60 21.37
N ASP A 10 -1.77 -3.98 22.63
CA ASP A 10 -0.46 -4.50 23.01
C ASP A 10 -0.30 -6.00 22.70
N GLN A 11 -1.40 -6.76 22.66
CA GLN A 11 -1.34 -8.21 22.45
C GLN A 11 -2.59 -8.73 21.77
N VAL A 12 -2.45 -9.16 20.53
CA VAL A 12 -3.53 -9.84 19.79
C VAL A 12 -3.14 -11.28 19.56
N ASN A 13 -3.94 -12.18 20.09
CA ASN A 13 -3.76 -13.61 19.93
C ASN A 13 -4.56 -14.09 18.71
N PHE A 14 -3.87 -14.70 17.75
CA PHE A 14 -4.49 -15.35 16.62
C PHE A 14 -4.46 -16.87 16.78
N PRO A 15 -5.51 -17.57 16.37
CA PRO A 15 -5.43 -19.02 16.25
C PRO A 15 -4.42 -19.40 15.15
N PRO A 16 -3.82 -20.61 15.19
CA PRO A 16 -2.85 -21.05 14.20
C PRO A 16 -3.53 -21.42 12.85
N LEU A 17 -4.47 -20.60 12.43
CA LEU A 17 -5.27 -20.77 11.22
C LEU A 17 -5.09 -19.58 10.29
N CYS A 18 -5.12 -19.85 8.99
CA CYS A 18 -5.04 -18.81 7.97
C CYS A 18 -6.28 -17.90 8.04
N VAL A 19 -6.09 -16.59 8.14
CA VAL A 19 -7.17 -15.59 8.23
C VAL A 19 -8.07 -15.54 7.00
N VAL A 20 -7.64 -16.10 5.88
CA VAL A 20 -8.42 -16.11 4.63
C VAL A 20 -9.28 -17.38 4.53
N CYS A 21 -8.68 -18.57 4.67
CA CYS A 21 -9.31 -19.85 4.35
C CYS A 21 -9.43 -20.81 5.52
N LEU A 22 -9.01 -20.43 6.74
CA LEU A 22 -9.05 -21.25 7.95
C LEU A 22 -8.22 -22.56 7.90
N SER A 23 -7.41 -22.77 6.87
CA SER A 23 -6.44 -23.85 6.84
C SER A 23 -5.30 -23.59 7.83
N PRO A 24 -4.50 -24.61 8.23
CA PRO A 24 -3.36 -24.41 9.10
C PRO A 24 -2.43 -23.30 8.57
N ALA A 25 -2.09 -22.34 9.44
CA ALA A 25 -1.17 -21.27 9.11
C ALA A 25 0.27 -21.78 9.28
N SER A 26 1.16 -21.38 8.36
CA SER A 26 2.57 -21.73 8.38
C SER A 26 3.49 -20.52 8.30
N ARG A 27 2.94 -19.34 8.01
CA ARG A 27 3.67 -18.08 7.87
C ARG A 27 2.88 -16.92 8.47
N GLU A 28 3.57 -15.83 8.74
CA GLU A 28 2.99 -14.58 9.21
C GLU A 28 3.13 -13.49 8.14
N PHE A 29 2.09 -12.69 7.98
CA PHE A 29 2.06 -11.56 7.08
C PHE A 29 1.91 -10.26 7.87
N PRO A 30 2.82 -9.26 7.74
CA PRO A 30 2.75 -8.02 8.49
C PRO A 30 1.71 -7.06 7.88
N VAL A 31 0.65 -6.79 8.62
CA VAL A 31 -0.30 -5.72 8.33
C VAL A 31 0.16 -4.47 9.05
N ARG A 32 0.43 -3.40 8.31
CA ARG A 32 0.97 -2.15 8.84
C ARG A 32 -0.06 -1.04 8.79
N GLN A 33 -0.14 -0.30 9.89
CA GLN A 33 -1.00 0.89 9.99
C GLN A 33 -0.20 2.02 10.64
N VAL A 34 -0.37 3.23 10.11
CA VAL A 34 0.13 4.44 10.74
C VAL A 34 -1.03 5.12 11.45
N TYR A 35 -0.85 5.47 12.71
CA TYR A 35 -1.82 6.24 13.47
C TYR A 35 -1.15 7.42 14.17
N THR A 36 -1.92 8.47 14.44
CA THR A 36 -1.43 9.67 15.10
C THR A 36 -1.94 9.72 16.53
N ALA A 37 -1.03 9.88 17.50
CA ALA A 37 -1.35 10.10 18.90
C ALA A 37 -0.77 11.45 19.32
N GLY A 38 -1.62 12.45 19.49
CA GLY A 38 -1.19 13.83 19.66
C GLY A 38 -0.48 14.37 18.42
N THR A 39 0.76 14.83 18.56
CA THR A 39 1.60 15.37 17.48
C THR A 39 2.54 14.33 16.85
N LYS A 40 2.57 13.10 17.37
CA LYS A 40 3.49 12.05 16.92
C LYS A 40 2.77 10.99 16.09
N SER A 41 3.40 10.58 14.99
CA SER A 41 2.98 9.42 14.21
C SER A 41 3.63 8.15 14.71
N HIS A 42 2.83 7.12 14.90
CA HIS A 42 3.24 5.81 15.37
C HIS A 42 2.96 4.76 14.29
N HIS A 43 3.86 3.77 14.19
CA HIS A 43 3.69 2.64 13.29
C HIS A 43 3.25 1.42 14.09
N LEU A 44 2.11 0.87 13.74
CA LEU A 44 1.61 -0.39 14.27
C LEU A 44 1.85 -1.48 13.22
N THR A 45 2.45 -2.59 13.64
CA THR A 45 2.61 -3.77 12.80
C THR A 45 1.95 -4.95 13.49
N LEU A 46 0.99 -5.55 12.82
CA LEU A 46 0.26 -6.72 13.28
C LEU A 46 0.63 -7.92 12.41
N ASN A 47 1.20 -8.96 13.00
CA ASN A 47 1.53 -10.19 12.31
C ASN A 47 0.31 -11.09 12.24
N VAL A 48 -0.17 -11.35 11.03
CA VAL A 48 -1.40 -12.09 10.76
C VAL A 48 -1.05 -13.48 10.21
N PRO A 49 -1.57 -14.57 10.79
CA PRO A 49 -1.25 -15.92 10.34
C PRO A 49 -1.86 -16.24 8.98
N MET A 50 -1.05 -16.76 8.07
CA MET A 50 -1.45 -17.16 6.72
C MET A 50 -0.90 -18.52 6.33
N CYS A 51 -1.61 -19.26 5.48
CA CYS A 51 -1.04 -20.44 4.80
C CYS A 51 -0.08 -20.01 3.69
N VAL A 52 0.75 -20.91 3.21
CA VAL A 52 1.77 -20.63 2.17
C VAL A 52 1.14 -19.94 0.96
N VAL A 53 0.02 -20.47 0.45
CA VAL A 53 -0.64 -19.96 -0.77
C VAL A 53 -1.08 -18.51 -0.63
N HIS A 54 -1.73 -18.17 0.50
CA HIS A 54 -2.22 -16.81 0.73
C HIS A 54 -1.10 -15.84 1.11
N HIS A 55 -0.08 -16.31 1.82
CA HIS A 55 1.11 -15.52 2.12
C HIS A 55 1.86 -15.14 0.83
N GLU A 56 2.08 -16.08 -0.09
CA GLU A 56 2.71 -15.81 -1.38
C GLU A 56 1.85 -14.85 -2.23
N ALA A 57 0.54 -15.09 -2.29
CA ALA A 57 -0.38 -14.18 -2.97
C ALA A 57 -0.34 -12.75 -2.41
N ALA A 58 -0.26 -12.59 -1.07
CA ALA A 58 -0.20 -11.30 -0.42
C ALA A 58 1.16 -10.60 -0.56
N SER A 59 2.26 -11.36 -0.48
CA SER A 59 3.64 -10.83 -0.48
C SER A 59 4.14 -10.47 -1.87
N HIS A 60 3.71 -11.18 -2.91
CA HIS A 60 4.16 -10.95 -4.28
C HIS A 60 3.25 -9.96 -5.01
N LYS A 61 3.87 -8.92 -5.58
CA LYS A 61 3.18 -8.08 -6.58
C LYS A 61 2.95 -8.94 -7.83
N GLY A 62 1.71 -8.97 -8.29
CA GLY A 62 1.37 -9.65 -9.55
C GLY A 62 2.18 -9.09 -10.73
N LEU A 63 2.32 -9.90 -11.80
CA LEU A 63 3.02 -9.49 -13.03
C LEU A 63 2.42 -8.19 -13.60
N ALA A 64 1.09 -8.07 -13.54
CA ALA A 64 0.38 -6.87 -13.99
C ALA A 64 0.72 -5.63 -13.13
N GLU A 65 0.79 -5.76 -11.79
CA GLU A 65 1.20 -4.66 -10.90
C GLU A 65 2.65 -4.21 -11.18
N ARG A 66 3.55 -5.18 -11.47
CA ARG A 66 4.96 -4.89 -11.82
C ARG A 66 5.04 -4.21 -13.19
N ALA A 67 4.31 -4.72 -14.17
CA ALA A 67 4.28 -4.14 -15.52
C ALA A 67 3.75 -2.71 -15.51
N VAL A 68 2.66 -2.45 -14.78
CA VAL A 68 2.11 -1.09 -14.62
C VAL A 68 3.11 -0.17 -13.92
N GLY A 69 3.81 -0.66 -12.88
CA GLY A 69 4.88 0.09 -12.22
C GLY A 69 6.02 0.44 -13.17
N CYS A 70 6.50 -0.51 -13.98
CA CYS A 70 7.54 -0.28 -14.99
C CYS A 70 7.07 0.72 -16.07
N LEU A 71 5.83 0.58 -16.56
CA LEU A 71 5.24 1.52 -17.53
C LEU A 71 5.16 2.94 -16.96
N GLY A 72 4.86 3.09 -15.68
CA GLY A 72 4.85 4.37 -14.99
C GLY A 72 6.24 5.05 -14.99
N VAL A 73 7.29 4.26 -14.72
CA VAL A 73 8.67 4.77 -14.74
C VAL A 73 9.08 5.19 -16.16
N VAL A 74 8.86 4.30 -17.14
CA VAL A 74 9.25 4.58 -18.54
C VAL A 74 8.41 5.74 -19.12
N GLY A 75 7.09 5.71 -18.92
CA GLY A 75 6.19 6.75 -19.39
C GLY A 75 6.48 8.11 -18.75
N GLY A 76 6.76 8.14 -17.45
CA GLY A 76 7.16 9.36 -16.74
C GLY A 76 8.47 9.93 -17.26
N ALA A 77 9.47 9.08 -17.53
CA ALA A 77 10.75 9.52 -18.10
C ALA A 77 10.58 10.10 -19.50
N LEU A 78 9.83 9.42 -20.38
CA LEU A 78 9.54 9.91 -21.74
C LEU A 78 8.78 11.24 -21.69
N PHE A 79 7.76 11.36 -20.84
CA PHE A 79 7.00 12.59 -20.68
C PHE A 79 7.87 13.73 -20.16
N GLY A 80 8.77 13.45 -19.21
CA GLY A 80 9.76 14.40 -18.71
C GLY A 80 10.66 14.92 -19.84
N ILE A 81 11.22 14.04 -20.68
CA ILE A 81 12.07 14.41 -21.81
C ILE A 81 11.31 15.28 -22.82
N VAL A 82 10.10 14.87 -23.19
CA VAL A 82 9.26 15.63 -24.14
C VAL A 82 8.94 17.02 -23.57
N SER A 83 8.65 17.12 -22.27
CA SER A 83 8.39 18.39 -21.60
C SER A 83 9.61 19.31 -21.62
N VAL A 84 10.81 18.78 -21.41
CA VAL A 84 12.08 19.56 -21.53
C VAL A 84 12.25 20.08 -22.95
N ILE A 85 12.10 19.22 -23.97
CA ILE A 85 12.24 19.62 -25.37
C ILE A 85 11.21 20.69 -25.74
N PHE A 86 9.95 20.52 -25.31
CA PHE A 86 8.89 21.49 -25.57
C PHE A 86 9.19 22.84 -24.94
N LEU A 87 9.64 22.87 -23.68
CA LEU A 87 10.03 24.12 -23.00
C LEU A 87 11.20 24.80 -23.69
N LEU A 88 12.23 24.04 -24.10
CA LEU A 88 13.38 24.59 -24.82
C LEU A 88 12.98 25.19 -26.15
N SER A 89 12.03 24.58 -26.87
CA SER A 89 11.60 25.06 -28.21
C SER A 89 10.67 26.26 -28.15
N ARG A 90 9.88 26.42 -27.07
CA ARG A 90 8.87 27.48 -26.98
C ARG A 90 9.26 28.67 -26.11
N TRP A 91 10.35 28.56 -25.35
CA TRP A 91 10.75 29.62 -24.43
C TRP A 91 11.51 30.72 -25.15
N GLU A 92 10.83 31.81 -25.51
CA GLU A 92 11.38 33.02 -26.08
C GLU A 92 11.91 34.02 -25.03
N GLY A 93 11.77 33.71 -23.73
CA GLY A 93 12.21 34.56 -22.64
C GLY A 93 13.74 34.75 -22.60
N GLY A 94 14.21 35.98 -22.24
CA GLY A 94 15.60 36.42 -22.25
C GLY A 94 16.55 35.77 -21.25
N GLY A 95 16.23 34.60 -20.69
CA GLY A 95 17.14 33.80 -19.86
C GLY A 95 18.16 33.06 -20.71
N GLY A 96 19.43 33.04 -20.27
CA GLY A 96 20.48 32.26 -20.93
C GLY A 96 20.11 30.77 -21.04
N ILE A 97 20.79 30.04 -21.94
CA ILE A 97 20.51 28.62 -22.23
C ILE A 97 20.53 27.75 -20.98
N PHE A 98 21.37 28.05 -20.00
CA PHE A 98 21.45 27.35 -18.71
C PHE A 98 20.16 27.47 -17.88
N ALA A 99 19.52 28.65 -17.84
CA ALA A 99 18.26 28.86 -17.14
C ALA A 99 17.14 28.04 -17.78
N LYS A 100 17.10 27.97 -19.11
CA LYS A 100 16.12 27.13 -19.83
C LYS A 100 16.30 25.65 -19.54
N ILE A 101 17.53 25.14 -19.57
CA ILE A 101 17.85 23.74 -19.25
C ILE A 101 17.46 23.44 -17.79
N PHE A 102 17.82 24.31 -16.85
CA PHE A 102 17.55 24.11 -15.43
C PHE A 102 16.05 24.06 -15.15
N MET A 103 15.29 25.01 -15.69
CA MET A 103 13.82 25.01 -15.54
C MET A 103 13.18 23.81 -16.22
N GLY A 104 13.67 23.40 -17.40
CA GLY A 104 13.21 22.20 -18.09
C GLY A 104 13.42 20.92 -17.25
N LEU A 105 14.59 20.79 -16.62
CA LEU A 105 14.90 19.66 -15.76
C LEU A 105 14.00 19.61 -14.51
N ILE A 106 13.78 20.76 -13.84
CA ILE A 106 12.88 20.82 -12.68
C ILE A 106 11.46 20.41 -13.08
N PHE A 107 10.93 20.97 -14.17
CA PHE A 107 9.60 20.65 -14.64
C PHE A 107 9.48 19.18 -15.07
N GLY A 108 10.44 18.68 -15.85
CA GLY A 108 10.49 17.29 -16.29
C GLY A 108 10.55 16.30 -15.11
N PHE A 109 11.37 16.61 -14.10
CA PHE A 109 11.46 15.79 -12.89
C PHE A 109 10.14 15.82 -12.09
N GLY A 110 9.50 16.99 -11.94
CA GLY A 110 8.21 17.13 -11.28
C GLY A 110 7.12 16.29 -11.96
N MET A 111 7.06 16.35 -13.30
CA MET A 111 6.13 15.55 -14.09
C MET A 111 6.41 14.05 -14.01
N TYR A 112 7.70 13.66 -14.00
CA TYR A 112 8.09 12.26 -13.77
C TYR A 112 7.59 11.74 -12.41
N VAL A 113 7.83 12.48 -11.34
CA VAL A 113 7.40 12.12 -9.98
C VAL A 113 5.87 12.01 -9.91
N LEU A 114 5.15 12.96 -10.52
CA LEU A 114 3.69 12.94 -10.56
C LEU A 114 3.16 11.70 -11.31
N ALA A 115 3.68 11.44 -12.51
CA ALA A 115 3.28 10.28 -13.31
C ALA A 115 3.59 8.95 -12.58
N TRP A 116 4.77 8.86 -11.98
CA TRP A 116 5.15 7.70 -11.17
C TRP A 116 4.21 7.51 -9.99
N TRP A 117 3.86 8.58 -9.28
CA TRP A 117 2.93 8.53 -8.15
C TRP A 117 1.54 8.08 -8.58
N VAL A 118 0.97 8.66 -9.63
CA VAL A 118 -0.35 8.29 -10.17
C VAL A 118 -0.38 6.82 -10.58
N VAL A 119 0.62 6.38 -11.35
CA VAL A 119 0.65 4.99 -11.83
C VAL A 119 0.90 4.01 -10.70
N SER A 120 1.88 4.27 -9.84
CA SER A 120 2.28 3.31 -8.80
C SER A 120 1.31 3.27 -7.62
N VAL A 121 0.71 4.40 -7.25
CA VAL A 121 -0.16 4.49 -6.07
C VAL A 121 -1.63 4.34 -6.42
N GLN A 122 -2.08 4.93 -7.53
CA GLN A 122 -3.50 4.94 -7.90
C GLN A 122 -3.87 3.81 -8.85
N LEU A 123 -3.07 3.54 -9.88
CA LEU A 123 -3.42 2.58 -10.92
C LEU A 123 -2.95 1.15 -10.62
N ALA A 124 -1.73 0.96 -10.13
CA ALA A 124 -1.19 -0.37 -9.90
C ALA A 124 -2.08 -1.27 -9.01
N PRO A 125 -2.70 -0.78 -7.91
CA PRO A 125 -3.60 -1.60 -7.09
C PRO A 125 -4.85 -2.09 -7.80
N LEU A 126 -5.30 -1.38 -8.86
CA LEU A 126 -6.49 -1.79 -9.65
C LEU A 126 -6.21 -3.05 -10.48
N PHE A 127 -4.95 -3.31 -10.81
CA PHE A 127 -4.50 -4.49 -11.56
C PHE A 127 -4.06 -5.65 -10.67
N ALA A 128 -4.20 -5.51 -9.34
CA ALA A 128 -3.91 -6.60 -8.41
C ALA A 128 -4.82 -7.80 -8.71
N VAL A 129 -4.23 -8.99 -8.78
CA VAL A 129 -4.97 -10.24 -8.94
C VAL A 129 -5.96 -10.37 -7.77
N SER A 130 -7.19 -10.79 -8.03
CA SER A 130 -8.27 -10.88 -7.03
C SER A 130 -7.85 -11.62 -5.76
N LYS A 131 -7.12 -12.75 -5.89
CA LYS A 131 -6.56 -13.51 -4.75
C LYS A 131 -5.56 -12.72 -3.92
N ALA A 132 -4.70 -11.92 -4.55
CA ALA A 132 -3.75 -11.08 -3.84
C ALA A 132 -4.44 -9.98 -3.06
N LYS A 133 -5.45 -9.35 -3.65
CA LYS A 133 -6.30 -8.35 -2.99
C LYS A 133 -7.08 -8.97 -1.84
N GLU A 134 -7.65 -10.15 -2.04
CA GLU A 134 -8.36 -10.88 -1.00
C GLU A 134 -7.48 -11.20 0.21
N ALA A 135 -6.26 -11.69 -0.04
CA ALA A 135 -5.31 -12.00 1.01
C ALA A 135 -4.82 -10.74 1.77
N ARG A 136 -4.55 -9.63 1.06
CA ARG A 136 -4.13 -8.36 1.67
C ARG A 136 -5.25 -7.70 2.46
N ASP A 137 -6.50 -7.84 2.01
CA ASP A 137 -7.69 -7.23 2.62
C ASP A 137 -8.38 -8.16 3.63
N ALA A 138 -7.81 -9.34 3.91
CA ALA A 138 -8.40 -10.32 4.83
C ALA A 138 -8.54 -9.78 6.25
N VAL A 139 -7.57 -8.97 6.69
CA VAL A 139 -7.59 -8.25 7.97
C VAL A 139 -7.17 -6.82 7.73
N ARG A 140 -7.97 -5.88 8.20
CA ARG A 140 -7.66 -4.43 8.16
C ARG A 140 -7.78 -3.84 9.56
N ILE A 141 -6.85 -3.01 9.92
CA ILE A 141 -6.92 -2.17 11.11
C ILE A 141 -7.73 -0.93 10.72
N THR A 142 -8.95 -0.77 11.27
CA THR A 142 -9.86 0.31 10.91
C THR A 142 -9.75 1.50 11.85
N LEU A 143 -9.49 1.25 13.12
CA LEU A 143 -9.38 2.29 14.13
C LEU A 143 -8.34 1.89 15.17
N VAL A 144 -7.51 2.84 15.58
CA VAL A 144 -6.60 2.70 16.72
C VAL A 144 -6.96 3.74 17.75
N GLN A 145 -7.27 3.29 18.97
CA GLN A 145 -7.59 4.13 20.11
C GLN A 145 -6.43 4.08 21.10
N PRO A 146 -5.43 4.96 20.95
CA PRO A 146 -4.19 4.88 21.74
C PRO A 146 -4.41 5.14 23.24
N PHE A 147 -5.39 5.98 23.59
CA PHE A 147 -5.72 6.27 24.99
C PHE A 147 -6.35 5.07 25.72
N ASP A 148 -7.21 4.32 25.03
CA ASP A 148 -7.86 3.13 25.58
C ASP A 148 -7.05 1.85 25.37
N LYS A 149 -5.88 1.95 24.72
CA LYS A 149 -5.04 0.83 24.31
C LYS A 149 -5.81 -0.25 23.54
N ARG A 150 -6.71 0.17 22.69
CA ARG A 150 -7.57 -0.71 21.89
C ARG A 150 -7.44 -0.41 20.39
N MET A 151 -7.68 -1.43 19.58
CA MET A 151 -7.80 -1.28 18.14
C MET A 151 -9.00 -2.06 17.61
N VAL A 152 -9.55 -1.59 16.51
CA VAL A 152 -10.65 -2.25 15.80
C VAL A 152 -10.09 -2.94 14.58
N LEU A 153 -10.23 -4.25 14.55
CA LEU A 153 -9.86 -5.10 13.42
C LEU A 153 -11.11 -5.48 12.64
N MET A 154 -11.06 -5.31 11.34
CA MET A 154 -12.10 -5.77 10.43
C MET A 154 -11.60 -7.02 9.71
N PHE A 155 -12.34 -8.12 9.87
CA PHE A 155 -12.08 -9.39 9.22
C PHE A 155 -13.06 -9.60 8.07
N ARG A 156 -12.54 -10.06 6.94
CA ARG A 156 -13.38 -10.51 5.83
C ARG A 156 -14.02 -11.86 6.11
N ASN A 157 -13.34 -12.73 6.88
CA ASN A 157 -13.83 -14.02 7.30
C ASN A 157 -14.44 -13.92 8.71
N GLU A 158 -15.75 -14.07 8.82
CA GLU A 158 -16.49 -13.92 10.09
C GLU A 158 -16.11 -15.01 11.11
N ALA A 159 -15.90 -16.24 10.66
CA ALA A 159 -15.50 -17.33 11.56
C ALA A 159 -14.14 -17.03 12.21
N MET A 160 -13.20 -16.45 11.43
CA MET A 160 -11.91 -16.01 11.98
C MET A 160 -12.08 -14.90 13.01
N ALA A 161 -12.96 -13.93 12.76
CA ALA A 161 -13.25 -12.87 13.72
C ALA A 161 -13.77 -13.42 15.04
N GLU A 162 -14.66 -14.42 15.00
CA GLU A 162 -15.20 -15.07 16.21
C GLU A 162 -14.12 -15.85 16.99
N PHE A 163 -13.20 -16.52 16.29
CA PHE A 163 -12.07 -17.18 16.95
C PHE A 163 -11.16 -16.16 17.66
N VAL A 164 -10.82 -15.09 16.99
CA VAL A 164 -9.96 -14.04 17.57
C VAL A 164 -10.66 -13.33 18.73
N GLU A 165 -11.97 -13.07 18.62
CA GLU A 165 -12.77 -12.46 19.69
C GLU A 165 -12.82 -13.34 20.96
N LYS A 166 -12.89 -14.66 20.81
CA LYS A 166 -12.89 -15.60 21.93
C LYS A 166 -11.52 -15.77 22.60
N MET A 167 -10.44 -15.47 21.90
CA MET A 167 -9.07 -15.63 22.39
C MET A 167 -8.49 -14.36 23.04
N ASN A 168 -9.12 -13.21 22.86
CA ASN A 168 -8.69 -11.91 23.37
C ASN A 168 -9.73 -11.27 24.29
#